data_819919e25c5d553a96b75c2173cddb21
#
_entry.id   819919e25c5d553a96b75c2173cddb21
#
_cell.length_a   1.000
_cell.length_b   1.000
_cell.length_c   1.000
_cell.angle_alpha   90.00
_cell.angle_beta   90.00
_cell.angle_gamma   90.00
#
_symmetry.space_group_name_H-M   'P 1'
#
loop_
_entity.id
_entity.type
_entity.pdbx_description
1 polymer ?
#
loop_
_entity_poly.entity_id
_entity_poly.type
_entity_poly.pdbx_seq_one_letter_code
_entity_poly.pdbx_strand_id
1 'polypeptide(L)'
;MKIYGEIAKVRETVKAWKAQDLTVGFVPTMGYLHEGHKSLIDAARKENDRVVVSIFVNPMQFGPKEDLASYPRDLDKDAKLCEAAGVDVIFHPEPEEMYTPQFCSYVDMNGLTTELCGKTRPTHFRGVQTVVLKLFHIVTPDRAYFGQKDAQQLAVIKRMVTDLNVDVQIIGCPIIREEDGLAKSSRNTYLNAEERKAALVLSRSLKLGKELVAKGEKSAEAVKKVITEEIEKEPLAKIDYVEVVDFDTITPTETIGKSVLVAIAVYIGKTRLIDNFIVEA
;
A
#
# COMPACT_ATOMS: atom_id res chain seq x y z
N MET A 1 11.46 20.59 9.55
CA MET A 1 11.39 19.62 8.45
C MET A 1 12.04 20.18 7.20
N LYS A 2 12.71 19.34 6.36
CA LYS A 2 13.32 19.76 5.07
C LYS A 2 12.61 19.03 3.92
N ILE A 3 12.51 19.67 2.75
CA ILE A 3 11.97 19.05 1.52
C ILE A 3 13.10 19.03 0.49
N TYR A 4 13.40 17.85 -0.04
CA TYR A 4 14.45 17.64 -1.03
C TYR A 4 13.89 16.97 -2.29
N GLY A 5 14.27 17.50 -3.47
CA GLY A 5 14.04 16.85 -4.76
C GLY A 5 15.20 15.96 -5.20
N GLU A 6 16.43 16.26 -4.73
CA GLU A 6 17.65 15.61 -5.20
C GLU A 6 18.03 14.41 -4.31
N ILE A 7 18.35 13.30 -4.95
CA ILE A 7 18.86 12.07 -4.30
C ILE A 7 20.12 12.37 -3.47
N ALA A 8 21.02 13.21 -3.98
CA ALA A 8 22.28 13.53 -3.33
C ALA A 8 22.06 14.17 -1.94
N LYS A 9 21.10 15.08 -1.81
CA LYS A 9 20.78 15.76 -0.53
C LYS A 9 20.19 14.83 0.51
N VAL A 10 19.32 13.89 0.06
CA VAL A 10 18.76 12.86 0.97
C VAL A 10 19.88 11.97 1.49
N ARG A 11 20.74 11.48 0.59
CA ARG A 11 21.89 10.61 0.96
C ARG A 11 22.86 11.29 1.90
N GLU A 12 23.20 12.54 1.65
CA GLU A 12 24.08 13.32 2.52
C GLU A 12 23.48 13.45 3.93
N THR A 13 22.20 13.82 4.01
CA THR A 13 21.50 13.98 5.28
C THR A 13 21.43 12.67 6.07
N VAL A 14 21.04 11.55 5.40
CA VAL A 14 20.93 10.24 6.06
C VAL A 14 22.31 9.72 6.51
N LYS A 15 23.36 9.90 5.68
CA LYS A 15 24.75 9.54 6.08
C LYS A 15 25.20 10.30 7.33
N ALA A 16 24.86 11.59 7.43
CA ALA A 16 25.18 12.39 8.61
C ALA A 16 24.43 11.91 9.87
N TRP A 17 23.22 11.41 9.74
CA TRP A 17 22.46 10.82 10.86
C TRP A 17 23.06 9.47 11.28
N LYS A 18 23.35 8.58 10.32
CA LYS A 18 23.94 7.28 10.61
C LYS A 18 25.35 7.38 11.21
N ALA A 19 26.12 8.41 10.87
CA ALA A 19 27.40 8.70 11.52
C ALA A 19 27.27 9.11 13.00
N GLN A 20 26.06 9.38 13.48
CA GLN A 20 25.71 9.67 14.86
C GLN A 20 24.92 8.51 15.51
N ASP A 21 24.95 7.33 14.90
CA ASP A 21 24.22 6.11 15.32
C ASP A 21 22.70 6.30 15.43
N LEU A 22 22.11 7.27 14.67
CA LEU A 22 20.68 7.52 14.67
C LEU A 22 19.96 6.56 13.73
N THR A 23 18.87 5.99 14.20
CA THR A 23 17.97 5.12 13.41
C THR A 23 17.06 5.92 12.49
N VAL A 24 16.79 5.38 11.30
CA VAL A 24 16.00 6.03 10.25
C VAL A 24 14.77 5.19 9.91
N GLY A 25 13.59 5.73 10.19
CA GLY A 25 12.31 5.22 9.71
C GLY A 25 11.93 5.81 8.36
N PHE A 26 11.35 5.00 7.48
CA PHE A 26 10.95 5.43 6.14
C PHE A 26 9.51 5.09 5.83
N VAL A 27 8.78 6.05 5.26
CA VAL A 27 7.40 5.88 4.80
C VAL A 27 7.31 6.25 3.31
N PRO A 28 7.34 5.26 2.40
CA PRO A 28 7.15 5.54 0.98
C PRO A 28 5.68 5.79 0.66
N THR A 29 5.40 6.91 -0.02
CA THR A 29 4.04 7.29 -0.43
C THR A 29 4.02 7.88 -1.84
N MET A 30 2.82 7.96 -2.41
CA MET A 30 2.57 8.70 -3.64
C MET A 30 2.03 10.12 -3.39
N GLY A 31 1.95 10.54 -2.14
CA GLY A 31 1.35 11.83 -1.75
C GLY A 31 -0.17 11.78 -1.60
N TYR A 32 -0.79 12.97 -1.50
CA TYR A 32 -2.19 13.18 -1.14
C TYR A 32 -2.53 12.48 0.18
N LEU A 33 -1.74 12.82 1.19
CA LEU A 33 -1.70 12.12 2.46
C LEU A 33 -3.02 12.27 3.23
N HIS A 34 -3.35 11.22 3.96
CA HIS A 34 -4.54 11.12 4.81
C HIS A 34 -4.18 10.37 6.11
N GLU A 35 -5.14 10.19 7.01
CA GLU A 35 -4.94 9.56 8.33
C GLU A 35 -4.30 8.16 8.23
N GLY A 36 -4.56 7.41 7.15
CA GLY A 36 -3.89 6.13 6.90
C GLY A 36 -2.38 6.30 6.73
N HIS A 37 -1.92 7.30 5.96
CA HIS A 37 -0.49 7.61 5.85
C HIS A 37 0.07 8.18 7.16
N LYS A 38 -0.71 9.04 7.85
CA LYS A 38 -0.31 9.58 9.15
C LYS A 38 -0.03 8.46 10.15
N SER A 39 -0.83 7.40 10.19
CA SER A 39 -0.58 6.27 11.11
C SER A 39 0.74 5.56 10.85
N LEU A 40 1.20 5.48 9.58
CA LEU A 40 2.53 4.95 9.24
C LEU A 40 3.64 5.88 9.73
N ILE A 41 3.46 7.19 9.57
CA ILE A 41 4.42 8.20 10.03
C ILE A 41 4.51 8.20 11.56
N ASP A 42 3.38 8.11 12.25
CA ASP A 42 3.33 8.05 13.71
C ASP A 42 4.06 6.78 14.23
N ALA A 43 3.87 5.64 13.58
CA ALA A 43 4.61 4.40 13.90
C ALA A 43 6.11 4.57 13.64
N ALA A 44 6.49 5.14 12.49
CA ALA A 44 7.89 5.42 12.17
C ALA A 44 8.53 6.36 13.19
N ARG A 45 7.83 7.43 13.58
CA ARG A 45 8.33 8.40 14.57
C ARG A 45 8.51 7.80 15.96
N LYS A 46 7.64 6.88 16.35
CA LYS A 46 7.72 6.20 17.65
C LYS A 46 8.92 5.28 17.77
N GLU A 47 9.35 4.67 16.67
CA GLU A 47 10.33 3.58 16.64
C GLU A 47 11.71 4.00 16.12
N ASN A 48 11.88 5.26 15.67
CA ASN A 48 13.12 5.73 15.06
C ASN A 48 13.46 7.16 15.49
N ASP A 49 14.78 7.48 15.48
CA ASP A 49 15.29 8.81 15.80
C ASP A 49 15.02 9.84 14.68
N ARG A 50 14.94 9.38 13.44
CA ARG A 50 14.69 10.20 12.25
C ARG A 50 13.66 9.55 11.36
N VAL A 51 12.83 10.38 10.70
CA VAL A 51 11.79 9.93 9.80
C VAL A 51 11.92 10.62 8.45
N VAL A 52 11.97 9.81 7.40
CA VAL A 52 11.92 10.25 6.01
C VAL A 52 10.58 9.78 5.41
N VAL A 53 9.88 10.68 4.73
CA VAL A 53 8.69 10.35 3.92
C VAL A 53 9.02 10.62 2.46
N SER A 54 8.78 9.68 1.55
CA SER A 54 8.79 10.03 0.13
C SER A 54 7.39 10.36 -0.36
N ILE A 55 7.31 11.39 -1.21
CA ILE A 55 6.10 11.79 -1.93
C ILE A 55 6.44 11.73 -3.42
N PHE A 56 6.14 10.59 -4.06
CA PHE A 56 6.47 10.38 -5.46
C PHE A 56 5.40 9.54 -6.17
N VAL A 57 4.67 10.18 -7.10
CA VAL A 57 3.71 9.48 -7.97
C VAL A 57 4.51 8.74 -9.04
N ASN A 58 4.79 7.46 -8.77
CA ASN A 58 5.65 6.64 -9.61
C ASN A 58 4.98 6.29 -10.96
N PRO A 59 5.42 6.81 -12.09
CA PRO A 59 4.77 6.53 -13.38
C PRO A 59 4.87 5.06 -13.80
N MET A 60 5.91 4.34 -13.36
CA MET A 60 6.16 2.95 -13.78
C MET A 60 5.16 1.93 -13.23
N GLN A 61 4.40 2.28 -12.19
CA GLN A 61 3.42 1.36 -11.59
C GLN A 61 2.00 1.55 -12.12
N PHE A 62 1.82 2.50 -13.05
CA PHE A 62 0.53 2.76 -13.70
C PHE A 62 0.49 2.18 -15.10
N GLY A 63 -0.57 1.44 -15.40
CA GLY A 63 -0.86 1.00 -16.75
C GLY A 63 -1.39 2.14 -17.64
N PRO A 64 -1.43 1.96 -18.96
CA PRO A 64 -1.82 3.01 -19.92
C PRO A 64 -3.25 3.57 -19.74
N LYS A 65 -4.11 2.84 -19.05
CA LYS A 65 -5.52 3.20 -18.81
C LYS A 65 -5.81 3.53 -17.34
N GLU A 66 -4.76 3.64 -16.52
CA GLU A 66 -4.91 3.95 -15.10
C GLU A 66 -4.83 5.44 -14.81
N ASP A 67 -5.12 5.82 -13.57
CA ASP A 67 -5.36 7.17 -13.09
C ASP A 67 -4.08 8.03 -12.86
N LEU A 68 -2.97 7.76 -13.54
CA LEU A 68 -1.72 8.51 -13.37
C LEU A 68 -1.89 10.03 -13.52
N ALA A 69 -2.58 10.44 -14.60
CA ALA A 69 -2.77 11.86 -14.90
C ALA A 69 -3.69 12.57 -13.90
N SER A 70 -4.73 11.87 -13.42
CA SER A 70 -5.72 12.37 -12.48
C SER A 70 -5.41 12.05 -11.03
N TYR A 71 -4.29 11.33 -10.74
CA TYR A 71 -3.91 11.02 -9.37
C TYR A 71 -3.73 12.31 -8.55
N PRO A 72 -4.41 12.46 -7.41
CA PRO A 72 -4.43 13.71 -6.67
C PRO A 72 -3.05 14.08 -6.11
N ARG A 73 -2.71 15.37 -6.15
CA ARG A 73 -1.46 15.92 -5.65
C ARG A 73 -1.72 17.20 -4.89
N ASP A 74 -1.16 17.34 -3.69
CA ASP A 74 -1.24 18.55 -2.88
C ASP A 74 -0.03 18.57 -1.91
N LEU A 75 1.10 19.02 -2.40
CA LEU A 75 2.35 19.02 -1.62
C LEU A 75 2.26 19.90 -0.37
N ASP A 76 1.54 21.02 -0.43
CA ASP A 76 1.42 21.94 0.71
C ASP A 76 0.63 21.30 1.85
N LYS A 77 -0.47 20.60 1.52
CA LYS A 77 -1.25 19.81 2.48
C LYS A 77 -0.42 18.68 3.07
N ASP A 78 0.28 17.95 2.20
CA ASP A 78 1.13 16.82 2.60
C ASP A 78 2.27 17.27 3.52
N ALA A 79 2.93 18.39 3.20
CA ALA A 79 3.98 18.96 4.00
C ALA A 79 3.50 19.38 5.40
N LYS A 80 2.32 20.00 5.50
CA LYS A 80 1.70 20.35 6.79
C LYS A 80 1.42 19.12 7.66
N LEU A 81 0.89 18.05 7.04
CA LEU A 81 0.65 16.78 7.74
C LEU A 81 1.96 16.15 8.23
N CYS A 82 2.98 16.11 7.38
CA CYS A 82 4.30 15.58 7.71
C CYS A 82 4.97 16.38 8.83
N GLU A 83 4.90 17.69 8.78
CA GLU A 83 5.47 18.57 9.82
C GLU A 83 4.80 18.36 11.17
N ALA A 84 3.46 18.31 11.20
CA ALA A 84 2.67 18.03 12.39
C ALA A 84 2.92 16.62 12.97
N ALA A 85 3.29 15.65 12.12
CA ALA A 85 3.63 14.29 12.53
C ALA A 85 5.12 14.10 12.88
N GLY A 86 5.94 15.15 12.83
CA GLY A 86 7.34 15.14 13.24
C GLY A 86 8.29 14.50 12.21
N VAL A 87 7.99 14.59 10.92
CA VAL A 87 8.88 14.15 9.84
C VAL A 87 10.12 15.06 9.77
N ASP A 88 11.30 14.47 9.61
CA ASP A 88 12.55 15.22 9.46
C ASP A 88 12.81 15.65 8.02
N VAL A 89 12.54 14.75 7.05
CA VAL A 89 12.77 14.99 5.63
C VAL A 89 11.60 14.47 4.80
N ILE A 90 11.11 15.29 3.86
CA ILE A 90 10.30 14.84 2.73
C ILE A 90 11.24 14.72 1.52
N PHE A 91 11.22 13.55 0.87
CA PHE A 91 11.83 13.33 -0.44
C PHE A 91 10.75 13.42 -1.51
N HIS A 92 10.80 14.50 -2.31
CA HIS A 92 9.84 14.77 -3.37
C HIS A 92 10.55 14.99 -4.71
N PRO A 93 11.03 13.90 -5.34
CA PRO A 93 11.78 14.00 -6.58
C PRO A 93 10.86 14.19 -7.80
N GLU A 94 11.40 14.83 -8.84
CA GLU A 94 10.83 14.77 -10.18
C GLU A 94 11.08 13.40 -10.82
N PRO A 95 10.27 12.98 -11.81
CA PRO A 95 10.44 11.69 -12.48
C PRO A 95 11.84 11.49 -13.08
N GLU A 96 12.45 12.55 -13.61
CA GLU A 96 13.77 12.54 -14.24
C GLU A 96 14.91 12.27 -13.24
N GLU A 97 14.75 12.68 -11.97
CA GLU A 97 15.67 12.34 -10.89
C GLU A 97 15.62 10.85 -10.56
N MET A 98 14.43 10.25 -10.64
CA MET A 98 14.24 8.82 -10.37
C MET A 98 14.57 7.94 -11.59
N TYR A 99 14.27 8.40 -12.79
CA TYR A 99 14.40 7.63 -14.01
C TYR A 99 15.07 8.47 -15.10
N THR A 100 16.36 8.23 -15.33
CA THR A 100 17.10 8.88 -16.41
C THR A 100 16.58 8.42 -17.79
N PRO A 101 16.82 9.18 -18.87
CA PRO A 101 16.38 8.79 -20.23
C PRO A 101 16.85 7.39 -20.68
N GLN A 102 17.98 6.91 -20.16
CA GLN A 102 18.55 5.60 -20.47
C GLN A 102 18.16 4.51 -19.46
N PHE A 103 17.20 4.77 -18.56
CA PHE A 103 16.79 3.81 -17.54
C PHE A 103 16.23 2.52 -18.17
N CYS A 104 16.84 1.37 -17.84
CA CYS A 104 16.49 0.06 -18.42
C CYS A 104 16.56 -1.10 -17.42
N SER A 105 16.72 -0.80 -16.11
CA SER A 105 16.83 -1.81 -15.06
C SER A 105 15.54 -1.92 -14.26
N TYR A 106 15.09 -3.15 -13.99
CA TYR A 106 13.85 -3.41 -13.28
C TYR A 106 14.04 -4.47 -12.21
N VAL A 107 13.23 -4.40 -11.16
CA VAL A 107 13.02 -5.51 -10.23
C VAL A 107 11.70 -6.17 -10.58
N ASP A 108 11.72 -7.47 -10.80
CA ASP A 108 10.55 -8.27 -11.12
C ASP A 108 10.50 -9.53 -10.27
N MET A 109 9.32 -10.10 -10.10
CA MET A 109 9.08 -11.26 -9.26
C MET A 109 8.05 -12.17 -9.90
N ASN A 110 8.29 -13.47 -9.85
CA ASN A 110 7.33 -14.50 -10.18
C ASN A 110 6.55 -14.96 -8.93
N GLY A 111 5.39 -15.53 -9.11
CA GLY A 111 4.56 -16.07 -8.03
C GLY A 111 3.67 -14.99 -7.39
N LEU A 112 4.12 -14.29 -6.36
CA LEU A 112 3.29 -13.34 -5.59
C LEU A 112 2.63 -12.22 -6.42
N THR A 113 3.07 -12.03 -7.65
CA THR A 113 2.61 -10.98 -8.57
C THR A 113 1.69 -11.48 -9.67
N THR A 114 1.29 -12.76 -9.65
CA THR A 114 0.46 -13.37 -10.70
C THR A 114 -1.03 -13.43 -10.37
N GLU A 115 -1.39 -13.25 -9.10
CA GLU A 115 -2.76 -13.27 -8.60
C GLU A 115 -3.22 -11.88 -8.13
N LEU A 116 -4.48 -11.75 -7.74
CA LEU A 116 -5.09 -10.53 -7.20
C LEU A 116 -4.83 -9.29 -8.11
N CYS A 117 -4.26 -8.21 -7.52
CA CYS A 117 -3.89 -7.01 -8.27
C CYS A 117 -2.86 -7.29 -9.39
N GLY A 118 -1.96 -8.25 -9.21
CA GLY A 118 -0.97 -8.60 -10.21
C GLY A 118 -1.59 -9.21 -11.48
N LYS A 119 -2.66 -9.98 -11.33
CA LYS A 119 -3.41 -10.58 -12.44
C LYS A 119 -4.12 -9.52 -13.29
N THR A 120 -4.71 -8.52 -12.65
CA THR A 120 -5.47 -7.46 -13.33
C THR A 120 -4.58 -6.29 -13.76
N ARG A 121 -3.38 -6.16 -13.19
CA ARG A 121 -2.40 -5.09 -13.43
C ARG A 121 -0.99 -5.67 -13.65
N PRO A 122 -0.70 -6.34 -14.78
CA PRO A 122 0.51 -7.18 -14.94
C PRO A 122 1.85 -6.48 -14.76
N THR A 123 1.94 -5.16 -15.02
CA THR A 123 3.19 -4.38 -14.87
C THR A 123 3.30 -3.63 -13.56
N HIS A 124 2.24 -3.64 -12.75
CA HIS A 124 2.14 -2.84 -11.53
C HIS A 124 3.26 -3.15 -10.52
N PHE A 125 3.41 -4.42 -10.18
CA PHE A 125 4.37 -4.82 -9.16
C PHE A 125 5.83 -4.70 -9.60
N ARG A 126 6.14 -4.82 -10.89
CA ARG A 126 7.45 -4.47 -11.42
C ARG A 126 7.77 -2.99 -11.14
N GLY A 127 6.81 -2.09 -11.38
CA GLY A 127 6.95 -0.68 -11.07
C GLY A 127 7.11 -0.41 -9.57
N VAL A 128 6.29 -1.07 -8.72
CA VAL A 128 6.34 -0.94 -7.26
C VAL A 128 7.68 -1.44 -6.71
N GLN A 129 8.11 -2.64 -7.06
CA GLN A 129 9.37 -3.22 -6.56
C GLN A 129 10.57 -2.36 -6.98
N THR A 130 10.58 -1.91 -8.25
CA THR A 130 11.67 -1.09 -8.78
C THR A 130 11.78 0.23 -8.03
N VAL A 131 10.67 0.96 -7.82
CA VAL A 131 10.71 2.25 -7.11
C VAL A 131 11.06 2.07 -5.64
N VAL A 132 10.48 1.05 -4.98
CA VAL A 132 10.73 0.83 -3.54
C VAL A 132 12.18 0.44 -3.30
N LEU A 133 12.76 -0.44 -4.12
CA LEU A 133 14.18 -0.79 -3.99
C LEU A 133 15.09 0.42 -4.24
N LYS A 134 14.79 1.26 -5.26
CA LYS A 134 15.51 2.53 -5.47
C LYS A 134 15.43 3.43 -4.22
N LEU A 135 14.24 3.58 -3.66
CA LEU A 135 14.03 4.40 -2.45
C LEU A 135 14.81 3.83 -1.25
N PHE A 136 14.85 2.51 -1.07
CA PHE A 136 15.69 1.89 -0.05
C PHE A 136 17.18 2.18 -0.23
N HIS A 137 17.70 2.14 -1.47
CA HIS A 137 19.08 2.52 -1.75
C HIS A 137 19.37 4.03 -1.65
N ILE A 138 18.35 4.88 -1.72
CA ILE A 138 18.49 6.33 -1.53
C ILE A 138 18.49 6.68 -0.05
N VAL A 139 17.51 6.16 0.69
CA VAL A 139 17.27 6.49 2.10
C VAL A 139 18.07 5.61 3.05
N THR A 140 18.40 4.37 2.66
CA THR A 140 19.05 3.37 3.53
C THR A 140 18.42 3.29 4.93
N PRO A 141 17.09 3.07 5.03
CA PRO A 141 16.38 3.10 6.30
C PRO A 141 16.65 1.84 7.12
N ASP A 142 16.55 1.94 8.45
CA ASP A 142 16.57 0.78 9.35
C ASP A 142 15.20 0.08 9.35
N ARG A 143 14.10 0.84 9.26
CA ARG A 143 12.73 0.36 9.18
C ARG A 143 11.95 1.09 8.11
N ALA A 144 11.11 0.35 7.36
CA ALA A 144 10.18 0.93 6.38
C ALA A 144 8.75 0.46 6.66
N TYR A 145 7.79 1.39 6.60
CA TYR A 145 6.41 1.23 7.06
C TYR A 145 5.45 1.20 5.89
N PHE A 146 4.62 0.16 5.81
CA PHE A 146 3.64 -0.06 4.75
C PHE A 146 2.27 -0.40 5.32
N GLY A 147 1.21 0.12 4.70
CA GLY A 147 -0.16 -0.16 5.12
C GLY A 147 -0.64 -1.55 4.70
N GLN A 148 -1.24 -2.29 5.62
CA GLN A 148 -1.87 -3.60 5.37
C GLN A 148 -3.05 -3.52 4.40
N LYS A 149 -3.59 -2.33 4.15
CA LYS A 149 -4.62 -2.13 3.12
C LYS A 149 -4.16 -2.62 1.74
N ASP A 150 -2.91 -2.40 1.40
CA ASP A 150 -2.27 -2.88 0.19
C ASP A 150 -1.51 -4.19 0.49
N ALA A 151 -2.25 -5.21 1.00
CA ALA A 151 -1.70 -6.42 1.59
C ALA A 151 -0.79 -7.20 0.62
N GLN A 152 -1.17 -7.34 -0.65
CA GLN A 152 -0.32 -7.97 -1.65
C GLN A 152 0.98 -7.19 -1.87
N GLN A 153 0.94 -5.86 -1.89
CA GLN A 153 2.15 -5.03 -1.95
C GLN A 153 3.06 -5.27 -0.74
N LEU A 154 2.49 -5.36 0.46
CA LEU A 154 3.24 -5.67 1.68
C LEU A 154 3.94 -7.04 1.58
N ALA A 155 3.25 -8.08 1.12
CA ALA A 155 3.81 -9.41 0.92
C ALA A 155 4.94 -9.40 -0.13
N VAL A 156 4.71 -8.75 -1.28
CA VAL A 156 5.69 -8.60 -2.37
C VAL A 156 6.95 -7.89 -1.88
N ILE A 157 6.81 -6.79 -1.12
CA ILE A 157 7.96 -6.03 -0.63
C ILE A 157 8.73 -6.81 0.44
N LYS A 158 8.05 -7.51 1.36
CA LYS A 158 8.71 -8.39 2.33
C LYS A 158 9.53 -9.47 1.62
N ARG A 159 8.93 -10.10 0.61
CA ARG A 159 9.61 -11.13 -0.18
C ARG A 159 10.81 -10.57 -0.94
N MET A 160 10.68 -9.44 -1.60
CA MET A 160 11.77 -8.75 -2.30
C MET A 160 12.94 -8.45 -1.35
N VAL A 161 12.66 -7.92 -0.17
CA VAL A 161 13.68 -7.61 0.85
C VAL A 161 14.43 -8.87 1.28
N THR A 162 13.70 -9.96 1.52
CA THR A 162 14.30 -11.26 1.89
C THR A 162 15.17 -11.84 0.76
N ASP A 163 14.62 -11.90 -0.46
CA ASP A 163 15.32 -12.54 -1.59
C ASP A 163 16.55 -11.77 -2.05
N LEU A 164 16.50 -10.44 -1.96
CA LEU A 164 17.60 -9.55 -2.39
C LEU A 164 18.52 -9.14 -1.24
N ASN A 165 18.33 -9.69 -0.03
CA ASN A 165 19.12 -9.40 1.16
C ASN A 165 19.24 -7.88 1.43
N VAL A 166 18.13 -7.14 1.26
CA VAL A 166 18.12 -5.70 1.55
C VAL A 166 18.10 -5.50 3.06
N ASP A 167 19.03 -4.71 3.57
CA ASP A 167 19.18 -4.46 5.01
C ASP A 167 18.15 -3.42 5.49
N VAL A 168 16.87 -3.85 5.59
CA VAL A 168 15.75 -3.05 6.08
C VAL A 168 14.69 -3.94 6.72
N GLN A 169 14.15 -3.55 7.86
CA GLN A 169 13.00 -4.21 8.46
C GLN A 169 11.69 -3.66 7.90
N ILE A 170 10.82 -4.51 7.35
CA ILE A 170 9.51 -4.11 6.82
C ILE A 170 8.44 -4.25 7.91
N ILE A 171 7.81 -3.12 8.26
CA ILE A 171 6.74 -3.04 9.26
C ILE A 171 5.40 -2.88 8.53
N GLY A 172 4.49 -3.85 8.74
CA GLY A 172 3.11 -3.75 8.29
C GLY A 172 2.26 -3.04 9.33
N CYS A 173 1.54 -1.99 8.93
CA CYS A 173 0.67 -1.24 9.83
C CYS A 173 -0.81 -1.51 9.52
N PRO A 174 -1.69 -1.56 10.54
CA PRO A 174 -3.10 -1.86 10.38
C PRO A 174 -3.84 -0.91 9.43
N ILE A 175 -4.96 -1.40 8.87
CA ILE A 175 -5.84 -0.58 8.02
C ILE A 175 -6.53 0.49 8.86
N ILE A 176 -6.37 1.75 8.49
CA ILE A 176 -7.14 2.85 9.05
C ILE A 176 -8.43 3.02 8.26
N ARG A 177 -9.54 3.15 8.98
CA ARG A 177 -10.88 3.28 8.40
C ARG A 177 -11.51 4.61 8.76
N GLU A 178 -12.44 5.05 7.96
CA GLU A 178 -13.36 6.13 8.30
C GLU A 178 -14.36 5.66 9.37
N GLU A 179 -15.07 6.58 10.01
CA GLU A 179 -16.02 6.26 11.10
C GLU A 179 -17.09 5.26 10.68
N ASP A 180 -17.49 5.27 9.42
CA ASP A 180 -18.46 4.35 8.82
C ASP A 180 -17.87 3.02 8.32
N GLY A 181 -16.56 2.82 8.50
CA GLY A 181 -15.84 1.58 8.22
C GLY A 181 -15.13 1.52 6.86
N LEU A 182 -15.32 2.49 5.95
CA LEU A 182 -14.61 2.50 4.68
C LEU A 182 -13.10 2.63 4.91
N ALA A 183 -12.29 1.78 4.27
CA ALA A 183 -10.84 1.89 4.33
C ALA A 183 -10.38 3.23 3.74
N LYS A 184 -9.50 3.96 4.47
CA LYS A 184 -8.93 5.24 4.01
C LYS A 184 -8.12 5.04 2.73
N SER A 185 -8.42 5.84 1.72
CA SER A 185 -7.74 5.84 0.42
C SER A 185 -7.82 7.21 -0.24
N SER A 186 -6.74 7.63 -0.90
CA SER A 186 -6.74 8.84 -1.73
C SER A 186 -7.80 8.77 -2.85
N ARG A 187 -8.12 7.56 -3.33
CA ARG A 187 -9.17 7.33 -4.34
C ARG A 187 -10.59 7.52 -3.84
N ASN A 188 -10.82 7.58 -2.52
CA ASN A 188 -12.15 7.90 -1.99
C ASN A 188 -12.63 9.29 -2.42
N THR A 189 -11.73 10.21 -2.75
CA THR A 189 -12.06 11.55 -3.26
C THR A 189 -12.67 11.56 -4.67
N TYR A 190 -12.57 10.45 -5.42
CA TYR A 190 -13.21 10.33 -6.73
C TYR A 190 -14.70 10.02 -6.67
N LEU A 191 -15.16 9.53 -5.51
CA LEU A 191 -16.54 9.07 -5.33
C LEU A 191 -17.49 10.28 -5.17
N ASN A 192 -18.58 10.29 -5.93
CA ASN A 192 -19.69 11.17 -5.65
C ASN A 192 -20.48 10.69 -4.39
N ALA A 193 -21.50 11.42 -3.97
CA ALA A 193 -22.22 11.13 -2.73
C ALA A 193 -22.94 9.76 -2.73
N GLU A 194 -23.44 9.30 -3.90
CA GLU A 194 -24.09 8.00 -4.04
C GLU A 194 -23.03 6.89 -4.04
N GLU A 195 -21.98 7.04 -4.85
CA GLU A 195 -20.86 6.12 -4.90
C GLU A 195 -20.16 5.97 -3.54
N ARG A 196 -20.04 7.08 -2.78
CA ARG A 196 -19.45 7.05 -1.44
C ARG A 196 -20.27 6.20 -0.46
N LYS A 197 -21.60 6.23 -0.55
CA LYS A 197 -22.48 5.36 0.25
C LYS A 197 -22.39 3.90 -0.22
N ALA A 198 -22.42 3.67 -1.52
CA ALA A 198 -22.27 2.35 -2.13
C ALA A 198 -20.94 1.68 -1.73
N ALA A 199 -19.85 2.46 -1.63
CA ALA A 199 -18.52 1.95 -1.25
C ALA A 199 -18.46 1.26 0.13
N LEU A 200 -19.43 1.53 1.01
CA LEU A 200 -19.53 0.86 2.31
C LEU A 200 -19.81 -0.65 2.19
N VAL A 201 -20.26 -1.12 1.03
CA VAL A 201 -20.44 -2.55 0.77
C VAL A 201 -19.13 -3.32 0.94
N LEU A 202 -17.97 -2.70 0.65
CA LEU A 202 -16.67 -3.36 0.80
C LEU A 202 -16.41 -3.75 2.26
N SER A 203 -16.49 -2.79 3.17
CA SER A 203 -16.26 -3.06 4.61
C SER A 203 -17.35 -3.94 5.21
N ARG A 204 -18.60 -3.77 4.78
CA ARG A 204 -19.75 -4.58 5.24
C ARG A 204 -19.60 -6.04 4.83
N SER A 205 -19.26 -6.30 3.57
CA SER A 205 -19.06 -7.67 3.08
C SER A 205 -17.90 -8.38 3.76
N LEU A 206 -16.75 -7.70 3.93
CA LEU A 206 -15.61 -8.25 4.67
C LEU A 206 -15.93 -8.52 6.14
N LYS A 207 -16.75 -7.69 6.77
CA LYS A 207 -17.22 -7.93 8.14
C LYS A 207 -17.99 -9.24 8.24
N LEU A 208 -18.90 -9.52 7.29
CA LEU A 208 -19.64 -10.77 7.23
C LEU A 208 -18.70 -11.98 7.05
N GLY A 209 -17.74 -11.89 6.13
CA GLY A 209 -16.72 -12.92 5.94
C GLY A 209 -15.90 -13.16 7.21
N LYS A 210 -15.46 -12.10 7.88
CA LYS A 210 -14.71 -12.19 9.14
C LYS A 210 -15.53 -12.81 10.27
N GLU A 211 -16.81 -12.46 10.40
CA GLU A 211 -17.72 -13.04 11.39
C GLU A 211 -17.95 -14.54 11.12
N LEU A 212 -18.03 -14.96 9.86
CA LEU A 212 -18.18 -16.35 9.47
C LEU A 212 -16.93 -17.16 9.88
N VAL A 213 -15.74 -16.65 9.59
CA VAL A 213 -14.47 -17.26 10.01
C VAL A 213 -14.39 -17.33 11.56
N ALA A 214 -14.77 -16.28 12.25
CA ALA A 214 -14.76 -16.24 13.71
C ALA A 214 -15.73 -17.27 14.35
N LYS A 215 -16.78 -17.69 13.62
CA LYS A 215 -17.70 -18.78 14.02
C LYS A 215 -17.17 -20.17 13.71
N GLY A 216 -15.95 -20.28 13.15
CA GLY A 216 -15.28 -21.55 12.89
C GLY A 216 -15.39 -22.05 11.46
N GLU A 217 -15.92 -21.26 10.52
CA GLU A 217 -15.92 -21.63 9.10
C GLU A 217 -14.47 -21.72 8.57
N LYS A 218 -14.18 -22.82 7.91
CA LYS A 218 -12.87 -23.11 7.32
C LYS A 218 -12.88 -23.20 5.80
N SER A 219 -14.03 -23.20 5.16
CA SER A 219 -14.15 -23.24 3.69
C SER A 219 -13.89 -21.85 3.12
N ALA A 220 -12.84 -21.71 2.32
CA ALA A 220 -12.56 -20.48 1.58
C ALA A 220 -13.72 -20.13 0.63
N GLU A 221 -14.33 -21.14 0.00
CA GLU A 221 -15.46 -20.96 -0.92
C GLU A 221 -16.70 -20.40 -0.20
N ALA A 222 -17.00 -20.90 1.02
CA ALA A 222 -18.11 -20.37 1.82
C ALA A 222 -17.89 -18.90 2.19
N VAL A 223 -16.66 -18.52 2.55
CA VAL A 223 -16.30 -17.12 2.87
C VAL A 223 -16.40 -16.24 1.61
N LYS A 224 -15.86 -16.68 0.47
CA LYS A 224 -15.97 -15.97 -0.81
C LYS A 224 -17.43 -15.77 -1.21
N LYS A 225 -18.26 -16.80 -1.09
CA LYS A 225 -19.68 -16.76 -1.42
C LYS A 225 -20.43 -15.67 -0.62
N VAL A 226 -20.28 -15.66 0.70
CA VAL A 226 -20.96 -14.68 1.56
C VAL A 226 -20.54 -13.25 1.21
N ILE A 227 -19.25 -13.03 0.96
CA ILE A 227 -18.72 -11.72 0.58
C ILE A 227 -19.27 -11.30 -0.80
N THR A 228 -19.25 -12.19 -1.77
CA THR A 228 -19.74 -11.95 -3.13
C THR A 228 -21.23 -11.60 -3.12
N GLU A 229 -22.06 -12.43 -2.47
CA GLU A 229 -23.51 -12.20 -2.37
C GLU A 229 -23.86 -10.87 -1.69
N GLU A 230 -23.03 -10.41 -0.75
CA GLU A 230 -23.25 -9.10 -0.11
C GLU A 230 -22.88 -7.95 -1.06
N ILE A 231 -21.76 -8.07 -1.81
CA ILE A 231 -21.34 -7.04 -2.77
C ILE A 231 -22.35 -6.93 -3.92
N GLU A 232 -22.88 -8.05 -4.42
CA GLU A 232 -23.84 -8.08 -5.53
C GLU A 232 -25.20 -7.44 -5.21
N LYS A 233 -25.52 -7.19 -3.93
CA LYS A 233 -26.71 -6.41 -3.54
C LYS A 233 -26.58 -4.91 -3.86
N GLU A 234 -25.35 -4.42 -4.10
CA GLU A 234 -25.09 -3.01 -4.40
C GLU A 234 -25.03 -2.78 -5.91
N PRO A 235 -26.03 -2.10 -6.52
CA PRO A 235 -26.10 -1.93 -7.98
C PRO A 235 -24.93 -1.16 -8.60
N LEU A 236 -24.25 -0.31 -7.82
CA LEU A 236 -23.10 0.48 -8.28
C LEU A 236 -21.79 -0.30 -8.16
N ALA A 237 -21.81 -1.49 -7.53
CA ALA A 237 -20.63 -2.31 -7.33
C ALA A 237 -20.42 -3.30 -8.49
N LYS A 238 -19.17 -3.37 -8.98
CA LYS A 238 -18.74 -4.39 -9.92
C LYS A 238 -17.48 -5.06 -9.36
N ILE A 239 -17.60 -6.34 -9.06
CA ILE A 239 -16.48 -7.13 -8.53
C ILE A 239 -15.38 -7.25 -9.58
N ASP A 240 -14.14 -6.95 -9.22
CA ASP A 240 -12.94 -7.31 -9.96
C ASP A 240 -12.43 -8.67 -9.47
N TYR A 241 -12.27 -8.82 -8.14
CA TYR A 241 -12.06 -10.12 -7.51
C TYR A 241 -12.56 -10.17 -6.06
N VAL A 242 -12.90 -11.37 -5.60
CA VAL A 242 -13.06 -11.78 -4.20
C VAL A 242 -12.22 -13.04 -4.04
N GLU A 243 -11.10 -12.95 -3.34
CA GLU A 243 -10.16 -14.07 -3.25
C GLU A 243 -9.72 -14.36 -1.83
N VAL A 244 -9.44 -15.63 -1.60
CA VAL A 244 -8.87 -16.16 -0.35
C VAL A 244 -7.55 -16.84 -0.72
N VAL A 245 -6.45 -16.28 -0.20
CA VAL A 245 -5.10 -16.72 -0.55
C VAL A 245 -4.25 -16.91 0.71
N ASP A 246 -3.24 -17.74 0.64
CA ASP A 246 -2.15 -17.74 1.61
C ASP A 246 -1.44 -16.38 1.54
N PHE A 247 -1.20 -15.75 2.69
CA PHE A 247 -0.69 -14.38 2.72
C PHE A 247 0.79 -14.27 2.37
N ASP A 248 1.57 -15.32 2.64
CA ASP A 248 3.01 -15.30 2.42
C ASP A 248 3.38 -15.63 0.96
N THR A 249 2.54 -16.42 0.29
CA THR A 249 2.77 -16.89 -1.10
C THR A 249 1.82 -16.28 -2.11
N ILE A 250 0.72 -15.67 -1.67
CA ILE A 250 -0.37 -15.15 -2.51
C ILE A 250 -0.96 -16.24 -3.43
N THR A 251 -0.92 -17.47 -3.01
CA THR A 251 -1.54 -18.59 -3.74
C THR A 251 -2.96 -18.85 -3.22
N PRO A 252 -3.94 -19.09 -4.11
CA PRO A 252 -5.28 -19.47 -3.71
C PRO A 252 -5.28 -20.67 -2.77
N THR A 253 -6.12 -20.61 -1.73
CA THR A 253 -6.30 -21.70 -0.78
C THR A 253 -7.77 -22.11 -0.68
N GLU A 254 -8.03 -23.40 -0.47
CA GLU A 254 -9.39 -23.91 -0.26
C GLU A 254 -9.82 -23.86 1.20
N THR A 255 -8.85 -23.73 2.12
CA THR A 255 -9.10 -23.83 3.55
C THR A 255 -8.57 -22.60 4.30
N ILE A 256 -9.40 -22.02 5.16
CA ILE A 256 -9.00 -20.97 6.09
C ILE A 256 -8.11 -21.60 7.18
N GLY A 257 -6.84 -21.32 7.10
CA GLY A 257 -5.81 -21.72 8.06
C GLY A 257 -5.15 -20.51 8.72
N LYS A 258 -3.88 -20.66 9.08
CA LYS A 258 -3.04 -19.57 9.56
C LYS A 258 -2.54 -18.75 8.40
N SER A 259 -2.37 -17.43 8.61
CA SER A 259 -1.80 -16.53 7.62
C SER A 259 -2.57 -16.51 6.30
N VAL A 260 -3.91 -16.43 6.37
CA VAL A 260 -4.77 -16.36 5.19
C VAL A 260 -5.24 -14.94 4.97
N LEU A 261 -5.07 -14.44 3.77
CA LEU A 261 -5.56 -13.15 3.30
C LEU A 261 -6.89 -13.33 2.58
N VAL A 262 -7.93 -12.67 3.06
CA VAL A 262 -9.20 -12.48 2.35
C VAL A 262 -9.19 -11.08 1.74
N ALA A 263 -9.12 -11.00 0.41
CA ALA A 263 -8.93 -9.75 -0.31
C ALA A 263 -10.01 -9.52 -1.35
N ILE A 264 -10.47 -8.28 -1.46
CA ILE A 264 -11.44 -7.85 -2.45
C ILE A 264 -10.93 -6.66 -3.25
N ALA A 265 -11.31 -6.62 -4.53
CA ALA A 265 -11.24 -5.43 -5.35
C ALA A 265 -12.59 -5.25 -6.04
N VAL A 266 -13.15 -4.05 -5.89
CA VAL A 266 -14.49 -3.72 -6.38
C VAL A 266 -14.46 -2.36 -7.04
N TYR A 267 -15.03 -2.25 -8.22
CA TYR A 267 -15.32 -0.97 -8.84
C TYR A 267 -16.64 -0.43 -8.27
N ILE A 268 -16.61 0.80 -7.77
CA ILE A 268 -17.81 1.58 -7.47
C ILE A 268 -17.89 2.67 -8.54
N GLY A 269 -18.87 2.55 -9.43
CA GLY A 269 -18.84 3.33 -10.66
C GLY A 269 -17.55 3.07 -11.46
N LYS A 270 -16.71 4.10 -11.61
CA LYS A 270 -15.40 4.01 -12.28
C LYS A 270 -14.23 3.82 -11.32
N THR A 271 -14.45 3.99 -10.03
CA THR A 271 -13.38 3.99 -9.02
C THR A 271 -13.13 2.57 -8.51
N ARG A 272 -11.92 2.06 -8.72
CA ARG A 272 -11.48 0.77 -8.19
C ARG A 272 -11.00 0.93 -6.75
N LEU A 273 -11.67 0.26 -5.83
CA LEU A 273 -11.33 0.22 -4.41
C LEU A 273 -10.89 -1.18 -4.00
N ILE A 274 -9.98 -1.26 -3.04
CA ILE A 274 -9.53 -2.53 -2.45
C ILE A 274 -9.68 -2.48 -0.94
N ASP A 275 -9.94 -3.66 -0.37
CA ASP A 275 -9.96 -3.85 1.07
C ASP A 275 -9.67 -5.32 1.38
N ASN A 276 -9.35 -5.63 2.64
CA ASN A 276 -8.99 -6.98 3.06
C ASN A 276 -9.11 -7.18 4.57
N PHE A 277 -8.99 -8.44 4.99
CA PHE A 277 -8.56 -8.81 6.33
C PHE A 277 -7.64 -10.02 6.29
N ILE A 278 -6.78 -10.15 7.31
CA ILE A 278 -5.91 -11.31 7.48
C ILE A 278 -6.45 -12.13 8.65
N VAL A 279 -6.48 -13.45 8.47
CA VAL A 279 -6.74 -14.42 9.53
C VAL A 279 -5.39 -14.77 10.14
N GLU A 280 -5.13 -14.25 11.33
CA GLU A 280 -3.96 -14.61 12.14
C GLU A 280 -4.27 -15.85 12.98
N ALA A 281 -3.21 -16.57 13.34
CA ALA A 281 -3.32 -17.84 14.09
C ALA A 281 -3.61 -17.66 15.57
#